data_14d2a5b6eeece257b538a3d992c2049e
#
_entry.id   14d2a5b6eeece257b538a3d992c2049e
#
_cell.length_a   1.000
_cell.length_b   1.000
_cell.length_c   1.000
_cell.angle_alpha   90.00
_cell.angle_beta   90.00
_cell.angle_gamma   90.00
#
_symmetry.space_group_name_H-M   'P 1'
#
loop_
_entity.id
_entity.type
_entity.pdbx_description
1 polymer ?
#
loop_
_entity_poly.entity_id
_entity_poly.type
_entity_poly.pdbx_seq_one_letter_code
_entity_poly.pdbx_strand_id
1 'polypeptide(L)'
;MLGDADLTTWRHDDDFRAGPTPMTVLDRELVIRAVNRSLERATGFEESQLVGRHIFEAFPANPGEPDGDDGQVSMASSFERVLCEKREHNLVVQRYDIPDPLDPERFVTRTWLPVNAPAWSAGDVVGVVIRSEEIALKPEADVVLRQFRDALRDAEGSDDDTTRRVVEAVVWGLRAHAAAAEEVRQLREALTSRSTIDQAKGILMARHRIDPDQAFQLLVRLSNDSNVRLADVARALVYQVQYVADPG
;
A
#
# COMPACT_ATOMS: atom_id res chain seq x y z
N MET A 1 -19.89 -30.52 8.97
CA MET A 1 -20.03 -29.32 8.13
C MET A 1 -20.19 -28.09 9.05
N LEU A 2 -19.07 -27.60 9.58
CA LEU A 2 -18.97 -26.46 10.53
C LEU A 2 -17.98 -25.43 9.96
N GLY A 3 -18.05 -25.07 8.71
CA GLY A 3 -16.99 -24.26 8.13
C GLY A 3 -17.41 -22.91 7.56
N ASP A 4 -18.50 -22.85 6.86
CA ASP A 4 -18.85 -21.70 6.03
C ASP A 4 -19.56 -20.56 6.81
N ALA A 5 -20.40 -20.90 7.77
CA ALA A 5 -21.20 -19.90 8.49
C ALA A 5 -20.35 -19.00 9.42
N ASP A 6 -19.20 -19.49 9.87
CA ASP A 6 -18.37 -18.80 10.87
C ASP A 6 -17.40 -17.78 10.23
N LEU A 7 -16.86 -18.09 9.03
CA LEU A 7 -15.97 -17.16 8.31
C LEU A 7 -16.70 -15.96 7.70
N THR A 8 -17.99 -16.10 7.45
CA THR A 8 -18.82 -14.98 6.95
C THR A 8 -19.07 -13.90 8.00
N THR A 9 -18.88 -14.22 9.29
CA THR A 9 -19.01 -13.23 10.37
C THR A 9 -17.99 -12.09 10.26
N TRP A 10 -16.80 -12.37 9.70
CA TRP A 10 -15.76 -11.36 9.44
C TRP A 10 -16.25 -10.20 8.57
N ARG A 11 -17.20 -10.46 7.66
CA ARG A 11 -17.79 -9.39 6.83
C ARG A 11 -18.55 -8.34 7.62
N HIS A 12 -19.01 -8.70 8.81
CA HIS A 12 -19.81 -7.86 9.71
C HIS A 12 -19.04 -7.37 10.92
N ASP A 13 -17.77 -7.73 11.03
CA ASP A 13 -16.86 -7.27 12.08
C ASP A 13 -16.32 -5.88 11.71
N ASP A 14 -16.67 -4.89 12.50
CA ASP A 14 -16.31 -3.48 12.23
C ASP A 14 -14.80 -3.25 12.34
N ASP A 15 -14.08 -3.93 13.26
CA ASP A 15 -12.65 -3.80 13.44
C ASP A 15 -11.89 -4.40 12.25
N PHE A 16 -12.33 -5.56 11.77
CA PHE A 16 -11.79 -6.16 10.55
C PHE A 16 -12.02 -5.26 9.34
N ARG A 17 -13.26 -4.78 9.15
CA ARG A 17 -13.64 -3.95 8.01
C ARG A 17 -12.92 -2.60 7.98
N ALA A 18 -12.69 -2.00 9.13
CA ALA A 18 -11.99 -0.72 9.27
C ALA A 18 -10.47 -0.84 9.38
N GLY A 19 -9.95 -2.05 9.51
CA GLY A 19 -8.52 -2.31 9.68
C GLY A 19 -7.66 -1.63 8.61
N PRO A 20 -6.52 -1.02 8.98
CA PRO A 20 -5.69 -0.23 8.06
C PRO A 20 -4.90 -1.08 7.08
N THR A 21 -4.61 -2.33 7.41
CA THR A 21 -3.87 -3.26 6.56
C THR A 21 -4.83 -4.03 5.65
N PRO A 22 -4.54 -4.20 4.35
CA PRO A 22 -5.31 -5.05 3.45
C PRO A 22 -5.39 -6.49 3.98
N MET A 23 -6.63 -7.01 4.11
CA MET A 23 -6.87 -8.34 4.64
C MET A 23 -7.89 -9.11 3.82
N THR A 24 -7.62 -10.42 3.66
CA THR A 24 -8.53 -11.39 3.02
C THR A 24 -8.68 -12.60 3.93
N VAL A 25 -9.89 -13.12 4.05
CA VAL A 25 -10.19 -14.37 4.75
C VAL A 25 -10.60 -15.42 3.72
N LEU A 26 -9.90 -16.54 3.73
CA LEU A 26 -10.15 -17.71 2.87
C LEU A 26 -10.67 -18.87 3.73
N ASP A 27 -11.51 -19.69 3.14
CA ASP A 27 -11.79 -21.02 3.69
C ASP A 27 -10.67 -22.04 3.35
N ARG A 28 -10.89 -23.31 3.67
CA ARG A 28 -9.91 -24.37 3.41
C ARG A 28 -9.74 -24.71 1.92
N GLU A 29 -10.75 -24.41 1.13
CA GLU A 29 -10.78 -24.55 -0.34
C GLU A 29 -10.24 -23.30 -1.05
N LEU A 30 -9.65 -22.37 -0.29
CA LEU A 30 -9.09 -21.08 -0.75
C LEU A 30 -10.12 -20.17 -1.44
N VAL A 31 -11.40 -20.30 -1.10
CA VAL A 31 -12.46 -19.41 -1.53
C VAL A 31 -12.51 -18.19 -0.61
N ILE A 32 -12.57 -17.00 -1.19
CA ILE A 32 -12.65 -15.72 -0.47
C ILE A 32 -13.99 -15.65 0.27
N ARG A 33 -13.96 -15.48 1.59
CA ARG A 33 -15.13 -15.38 2.46
C ARG A 33 -15.34 -13.98 3.01
N ALA A 34 -14.25 -13.23 3.19
CA ALA A 34 -14.33 -11.82 3.58
C ALA A 34 -13.12 -11.05 3.06
N VAL A 35 -13.31 -9.77 2.81
CA VAL A 35 -12.24 -8.79 2.54
C VAL A 35 -12.53 -7.50 3.30
N ASN A 36 -11.50 -6.75 3.66
CA ASN A 36 -11.69 -5.48 4.33
C ASN A 36 -11.56 -4.29 3.36
N ARG A 37 -11.99 -3.10 3.82
CA ARG A 37 -11.97 -1.86 3.01
C ARG A 37 -10.56 -1.47 2.55
N SER A 38 -9.53 -1.88 3.28
CA SER A 38 -8.15 -1.61 2.90
C SER A 38 -7.72 -2.44 1.69
N LEU A 39 -8.18 -3.70 1.60
CA LEU A 39 -7.96 -4.52 0.41
C LEU A 39 -8.72 -3.95 -0.80
N GLU A 40 -9.98 -3.55 -0.63
CA GLU A 40 -10.77 -2.94 -1.70
C GLU A 40 -10.05 -1.71 -2.28
N ARG A 41 -9.53 -0.83 -1.40
CA ARG A 41 -8.74 0.35 -1.84
C ARG A 41 -7.42 -0.02 -2.53
N ALA A 42 -6.73 -1.03 -2.01
CA ALA A 42 -5.43 -1.44 -2.55
C ALA A 42 -5.55 -2.12 -3.91
N THR A 43 -6.61 -2.89 -4.13
CA THR A 43 -6.81 -3.67 -5.37
C THR A 43 -7.75 -2.99 -6.37
N GLY A 44 -8.62 -2.09 -5.91
CA GLY A 44 -9.67 -1.46 -6.71
C GLY A 44 -10.92 -2.35 -6.90
N PHE A 45 -10.92 -3.59 -6.39
CA PHE A 45 -12.09 -4.47 -6.44
C PHE A 45 -13.01 -4.24 -5.25
N GLU A 46 -14.31 -4.29 -5.49
CA GLU A 46 -15.30 -4.30 -4.41
C GLU A 46 -15.45 -5.70 -3.82
N GLU A 47 -15.87 -5.78 -2.55
CA GLU A 47 -16.13 -7.05 -1.86
C GLU A 47 -17.04 -7.98 -2.67
N SER A 48 -18.08 -7.43 -3.31
CA SER A 48 -19.06 -8.17 -4.13
C SER A 48 -18.43 -8.88 -5.34
N GLN A 49 -17.29 -8.39 -5.84
CA GLN A 49 -16.55 -8.95 -6.97
C GLN A 49 -15.58 -10.06 -6.56
N LEU A 50 -15.24 -10.12 -5.27
CA LEU A 50 -14.22 -11.02 -4.73
C LEU A 50 -14.79 -12.19 -3.94
N VAL A 51 -15.76 -11.94 -3.08
CA VAL A 51 -16.34 -12.96 -2.19
C VAL A 51 -17.03 -14.07 -2.99
N GLY A 52 -16.72 -15.32 -2.63
CA GLY A 52 -17.22 -16.52 -3.30
C GLY A 52 -16.34 -17.02 -4.44
N ARG A 53 -15.30 -16.29 -4.83
CA ARG A 53 -14.33 -16.72 -5.85
C ARG A 53 -13.11 -17.38 -5.19
N HIS A 54 -12.52 -18.33 -5.87
CA HIS A 54 -11.21 -18.85 -5.49
C HIS A 54 -10.15 -17.75 -5.61
N ILE A 55 -9.20 -17.68 -4.66
CA ILE A 55 -8.24 -16.57 -4.59
C ILE A 55 -7.44 -16.39 -5.89
N PHE A 56 -7.01 -17.49 -6.53
CA PHE A 56 -6.24 -17.44 -7.77
C PHE A 56 -7.09 -17.23 -9.03
N GLU A 57 -8.42 -17.35 -8.92
CA GLU A 57 -9.34 -16.91 -9.97
C GLU A 57 -9.65 -15.41 -9.86
N ALA A 58 -9.72 -14.91 -8.62
CA ALA A 58 -9.92 -13.48 -8.36
C ALA A 58 -8.66 -12.67 -8.72
N PHE A 59 -7.49 -13.24 -8.44
CA PHE A 59 -6.19 -12.65 -8.70
C PHE A 59 -5.32 -13.65 -9.48
N PRO A 60 -5.55 -13.79 -10.80
CA PRO A 60 -4.76 -14.67 -11.66
C PRO A 60 -3.32 -14.17 -11.82
N ALA A 61 -2.41 -15.08 -12.17
CA ALA A 61 -1.05 -14.70 -12.56
C ALA A 61 -1.08 -13.80 -13.80
N ASN A 62 -0.14 -12.85 -13.88
CA ASN A 62 0.01 -12.01 -15.07
C ASN A 62 0.63 -12.83 -16.22
N PRO A 63 -0.10 -13.12 -17.30
CA PRO A 63 0.42 -13.93 -18.40
C PRO A 63 1.52 -13.22 -19.21
N GLY A 64 1.69 -11.92 -19.03
CA GLY A 64 2.74 -11.12 -19.68
C GLY A 64 4.09 -11.15 -18.98
N GLU A 65 4.17 -11.75 -17.78
CA GLU A 65 5.41 -11.82 -17.00
C GLU A 65 5.96 -13.25 -16.97
N PRO A 66 7.25 -13.47 -17.33
CA PRO A 66 7.87 -14.80 -17.35
C PRO A 66 7.82 -15.51 -15.99
N ASP A 67 7.90 -14.73 -14.88
CA ASP A 67 7.88 -15.21 -13.49
C ASP A 67 6.49 -15.00 -12.84
N GLY A 68 5.44 -14.79 -13.63
CA GLY A 68 4.09 -14.45 -13.15
C GLY A 68 3.49 -15.51 -12.22
N ASP A 69 3.84 -16.78 -12.42
CA ASP A 69 3.37 -17.89 -11.61
C ASP A 69 4.09 -18.03 -10.26
N ASP A 70 5.28 -17.48 -10.09
CA ASP A 70 6.08 -17.63 -8.87
C ASP A 70 5.37 -17.11 -7.62
N GLY A 71 4.66 -15.98 -7.76
CA GLY A 71 3.86 -15.42 -6.67
C GLY A 71 2.72 -16.35 -6.25
N GLN A 72 2.03 -16.98 -7.19
CA GLN A 72 0.96 -17.94 -6.91
C GLN A 72 1.52 -19.21 -6.28
N VAL A 73 2.61 -19.76 -6.79
CA VAL A 73 3.27 -20.96 -6.24
C VAL A 73 3.70 -20.70 -4.80
N SER A 74 4.34 -19.57 -4.53
CA SER A 74 4.76 -19.19 -3.18
C SER A 74 3.57 -19.02 -2.23
N MET A 75 2.49 -18.39 -2.68
CA MET A 75 1.28 -18.22 -1.88
C MET A 75 0.58 -19.56 -1.62
N ALA A 76 0.44 -20.42 -2.63
CA ALA A 76 -0.17 -21.75 -2.49
C ALA A 76 0.60 -22.61 -1.48
N SER A 77 1.92 -22.70 -1.60
CA SER A 77 2.78 -23.40 -0.66
C SER A 77 2.64 -22.85 0.77
N SER A 78 2.54 -21.52 0.91
CA SER A 78 2.31 -20.88 2.20
C SER A 78 0.96 -21.25 2.81
N PHE A 79 -0.12 -21.27 2.02
CA PHE A 79 -1.44 -21.67 2.50
C PHE A 79 -1.47 -23.13 2.97
N GLU A 80 -0.85 -24.04 2.22
CA GLU A 80 -0.71 -25.44 2.63
C GLU A 80 0.02 -25.55 3.96
N ARG A 81 1.14 -24.85 4.14
CA ARG A 81 1.89 -24.82 5.40
C ARG A 81 1.03 -24.30 6.56
N VAL A 82 0.32 -23.19 6.38
CA VAL A 82 -0.56 -22.63 7.42
C VAL A 82 -1.64 -23.61 7.82
N LEU A 83 -2.28 -24.28 6.86
CA LEU A 83 -3.35 -25.25 7.13
C LEU A 83 -2.82 -26.54 7.80
N CYS A 84 -1.61 -27.00 7.43
CA CYS A 84 -1.00 -28.21 8.00
C CYS A 84 -0.35 -27.95 9.36
N GLU A 85 0.46 -26.89 9.46
CA GLU A 85 1.26 -26.59 10.65
C GLU A 85 0.48 -25.80 11.70
N LYS A 86 -0.68 -25.25 11.32
CA LYS A 86 -1.58 -24.44 12.17
C LYS A 86 -0.88 -23.23 12.83
N ARG A 87 0.06 -22.65 12.12
CA ARG A 87 0.83 -21.46 12.56
C ARG A 87 0.97 -20.44 11.45
N GLU A 88 1.27 -19.23 11.83
CA GLU A 88 1.54 -18.13 10.91
C GLU A 88 2.77 -18.43 10.04
N HIS A 89 2.68 -18.10 8.77
CA HIS A 89 3.76 -18.16 7.82
C HIS A 89 3.96 -16.80 7.14
N ASN A 90 5.17 -16.26 7.30
CA ASN A 90 5.57 -14.99 6.72
C ASN A 90 6.25 -15.26 5.39
N LEU A 91 5.70 -14.70 4.33
CA LEU A 91 6.36 -14.71 3.04
C LEU A 91 7.34 -13.55 2.93
N VAL A 92 8.38 -13.75 2.14
CA VAL A 92 9.24 -12.65 1.68
C VAL A 92 8.43 -11.71 0.80
N VAL A 93 8.97 -10.53 0.58
CA VAL A 93 8.42 -9.57 -0.39
C VAL A 93 8.10 -10.26 -1.71
N GLN A 94 6.83 -10.22 -2.09
CA GLN A 94 6.33 -10.81 -3.32
C GLN A 94 5.94 -9.72 -4.31
N ARG A 95 6.43 -9.81 -5.52
CA ARG A 95 5.78 -9.12 -6.63
C ARG A 95 4.56 -9.95 -7.02
N TYR A 96 3.41 -9.32 -7.01
CA TYR A 96 2.17 -9.94 -7.46
C TYR A 96 1.36 -8.89 -8.18
N ASP A 97 1.26 -9.03 -9.49
CA ASP A 97 0.53 -8.10 -10.32
C ASP A 97 -0.97 -8.34 -10.15
N ILE A 98 -1.71 -7.26 -9.96
CA ILE A 98 -3.16 -7.31 -9.76
C ILE A 98 -3.85 -6.93 -11.06
N PRO A 99 -4.84 -7.71 -11.55
CA PRO A 99 -5.62 -7.30 -12.72
C PRO A 99 -6.36 -6.00 -12.42
N ASP A 100 -6.46 -5.13 -13.43
CA ASP A 100 -7.24 -3.91 -13.34
C ASP A 100 -8.74 -4.27 -13.31
N PRO A 101 -9.52 -3.84 -12.30
CA PRO A 101 -10.95 -4.17 -12.24
C PRO A 101 -11.77 -3.63 -13.40
N LEU A 102 -11.28 -2.61 -14.12
CA LEU A 102 -11.93 -2.02 -15.30
C LEU A 102 -11.46 -2.63 -16.62
N ASP A 103 -10.30 -3.28 -16.63
CA ASP A 103 -9.70 -3.92 -17.80
C ASP A 103 -8.95 -5.20 -17.37
N PRO A 104 -9.61 -6.37 -17.35
CA PRO A 104 -9.01 -7.61 -16.86
C PRO A 104 -7.78 -8.10 -17.65
N GLU A 105 -7.54 -7.59 -18.86
CA GLU A 105 -6.34 -7.90 -19.64
C GLU A 105 -5.13 -7.04 -19.21
N ARG A 106 -5.39 -5.96 -18.47
CA ARG A 106 -4.38 -5.08 -17.94
C ARG A 106 -4.03 -5.47 -16.50
N PHE A 107 -2.73 -5.56 -16.22
CA PHE A 107 -2.21 -5.82 -14.88
C PHE A 107 -1.48 -4.60 -14.33
N VAL A 108 -1.65 -4.36 -13.03
CA VAL A 108 -0.95 -3.32 -12.29
C VAL A 108 0.10 -3.97 -11.42
N THR A 109 1.37 -3.64 -11.67
CA THR A 109 2.49 -4.16 -10.87
C THR A 109 2.38 -3.69 -9.43
N ARG A 110 2.40 -4.63 -8.50
CA ARG A 110 2.36 -4.42 -7.05
C ARG A 110 3.42 -5.23 -6.35
N THR A 111 3.92 -4.69 -5.26
CA THR A 111 4.85 -5.40 -4.38
C THR A 111 4.20 -5.54 -3.01
N TRP A 112 4.10 -6.76 -2.54
CA TRP A 112 3.39 -7.13 -1.32
C TRP A 112 4.32 -7.78 -0.31
N LEU A 113 3.99 -7.62 0.95
CA LEU A 113 4.54 -8.39 2.06
C LEU A 113 3.42 -9.18 2.72
N PRO A 114 3.15 -10.39 2.25
CA PRO A 114 2.06 -11.20 2.77
C PRO A 114 2.47 -11.93 4.04
N VAL A 115 1.54 -11.94 4.99
CA VAL A 115 1.57 -12.76 6.20
C VAL A 115 0.31 -13.60 6.21
N ASN A 116 0.46 -14.90 6.18
CA ASN A 116 -0.63 -15.86 6.17
C ASN A 116 -0.76 -16.50 7.56
N ALA A 117 -1.94 -16.41 8.16
CA ALA A 117 -2.23 -16.92 9.49
C ALA A 117 -3.43 -17.87 9.47
N PRO A 118 -3.52 -18.88 10.36
CA PRO A 118 -4.67 -19.74 10.44
C PRO A 118 -5.91 -18.96 10.94
N ALA A 119 -7.03 -19.13 10.24
CA ALA A 119 -8.34 -18.72 10.73
C ALA A 119 -8.87 -19.79 11.66
N TRP A 120 -9.14 -19.44 12.91
CA TRP A 120 -9.62 -20.39 13.92
C TRP A 120 -11.11 -20.25 14.16
N SER A 121 -11.80 -21.38 14.30
CA SER A 121 -13.17 -21.47 14.80
C SER A 121 -13.34 -22.72 15.66
N ALA A 122 -13.93 -22.56 16.83
CA ALA A 122 -14.19 -23.63 17.78
C ALA A 122 -12.98 -24.56 18.08
N GLY A 123 -11.75 -24.03 17.98
CA GLY A 123 -10.51 -24.77 18.22
C GLY A 123 -9.92 -25.48 17.00
N ASP A 124 -10.57 -25.38 15.85
CA ASP A 124 -10.08 -25.91 14.58
C ASP A 124 -9.67 -24.79 13.61
N VAL A 125 -8.70 -25.11 12.73
CA VAL A 125 -8.34 -24.22 11.61
C VAL A 125 -9.36 -24.42 10.50
N VAL A 126 -10.13 -23.39 10.21
CA VAL A 126 -11.22 -23.39 9.23
C VAL A 126 -10.84 -22.65 7.94
N GLY A 127 -9.66 -22.04 7.88
CA GLY A 127 -9.20 -21.32 6.72
C GLY A 127 -7.90 -20.55 6.95
N VAL A 128 -7.66 -19.54 6.14
CA VAL A 128 -6.46 -18.70 6.17
C VAL A 128 -6.86 -17.22 6.19
N VAL A 129 -6.23 -16.45 7.05
CA VAL A 129 -6.27 -14.99 7.02
C VAL A 129 -4.98 -14.49 6.37
N ILE A 130 -5.11 -13.78 5.27
CA ILE A 130 -4.02 -13.10 4.58
C ILE A 130 -3.98 -11.65 5.03
N ARG A 131 -2.84 -11.18 5.49
CA ARG A 131 -2.53 -9.76 5.68
C ARG A 131 -1.47 -9.38 4.67
N SER A 132 -1.77 -8.48 3.75
CA SER A 132 -0.86 -8.09 2.67
C SER A 132 -0.59 -6.60 2.75
N GLU A 133 0.58 -6.22 3.23
CA GLU A 133 1.00 -4.83 3.19
C GLU A 133 1.59 -4.51 1.81
N GLU A 134 1.05 -3.49 1.15
CA GLU A 134 1.63 -3.00 -0.10
C GLU A 134 2.88 -2.17 0.19
N ILE A 135 3.97 -2.45 -0.50
CA ILE A 135 5.21 -1.70 -0.42
C ILE A 135 5.39 -0.90 -1.70
N ALA A 136 5.34 0.42 -1.61
CA ALA A 136 5.71 1.29 -2.71
C ALA A 136 7.24 1.31 -2.85
N LEU A 137 7.75 0.53 -3.80
CA LEU A 137 9.17 0.49 -4.11
C LEU A 137 9.50 1.44 -5.26
N LYS A 138 10.66 2.09 -5.16
CA LYS A 138 11.26 2.73 -6.32
C LYS A 138 11.80 1.66 -7.28
N PRO A 139 11.84 1.90 -8.60
CA PRO A 139 12.30 0.93 -9.59
C PRO A 139 13.67 0.32 -9.26
N GLU A 140 14.58 1.11 -8.69
CA GLU A 140 15.92 0.67 -8.31
C GLU A 140 15.89 -0.36 -7.16
N ALA A 141 14.98 -0.18 -6.20
CA ALA A 141 14.81 -1.09 -5.08
C ALA A 141 14.15 -2.41 -5.52
N ASP A 142 13.27 -2.37 -6.52
CA ASP A 142 12.63 -3.55 -7.10
C ASP A 142 13.67 -4.49 -7.77
N VAL A 143 14.68 -3.93 -8.45
CA VAL A 143 15.79 -4.70 -9.04
C VAL A 143 16.58 -5.43 -7.96
N VAL A 144 16.93 -4.73 -6.87
CA VAL A 144 17.68 -5.31 -5.76
C VAL A 144 16.90 -6.43 -5.07
N LEU A 145 15.60 -6.24 -4.89
CA LEU A 145 14.73 -7.26 -4.28
C LEU A 145 14.58 -8.49 -5.15
N ARG A 146 14.50 -8.33 -6.48
CA ARG A 146 14.50 -9.46 -7.41
C ARG A 146 15.79 -10.29 -7.29
N GLN A 147 16.94 -9.63 -7.39
CA GLN A 147 18.24 -10.30 -7.23
C GLN A 147 18.37 -11.02 -5.89
N PHE A 148 17.87 -10.41 -4.82
CA PHE A 148 17.90 -11.00 -3.50
C PHE A 148 16.96 -12.21 -3.37
N ARG A 149 15.76 -12.14 -3.93
CA ARG A 149 14.79 -13.25 -3.99
C ARG A 149 15.36 -14.43 -4.78
N ASP A 150 15.99 -14.15 -5.92
CA ASP A 150 16.60 -15.18 -6.76
C ASP A 150 17.76 -15.87 -6.02
N ALA A 151 18.62 -15.10 -5.33
CA ALA A 151 19.70 -15.65 -4.52
C ALA A 151 19.18 -16.50 -3.33
N LEU A 152 18.02 -16.17 -2.76
CA LEU A 152 17.39 -16.98 -1.70
C LEU A 152 16.81 -18.27 -2.24
N ARG A 153 16.19 -18.25 -3.42
CA ARG A 153 15.67 -19.44 -4.08
C ARG A 153 16.80 -20.45 -4.38
N ASP A 154 17.95 -19.95 -4.82
CA ASP A 154 19.13 -20.79 -5.07
C ASP A 154 19.73 -21.35 -3.76
N ALA A 155 19.46 -20.70 -2.62
CA ALA A 155 19.95 -21.10 -1.30
C ALA A 155 19.01 -22.05 -0.52
N GLU A 156 17.84 -22.41 -1.03
CA GLU A 156 16.80 -23.26 -0.39
C GLU A 156 17.24 -24.70 -0.02
N GLY A 157 18.56 -24.95 0.03
CA GLY A 157 19.14 -26.17 0.57
C GLY A 157 19.80 -26.01 1.94
N SER A 158 19.90 -24.82 2.53
CA SER A 158 20.60 -24.57 3.79
C SER A 158 19.67 -23.95 4.84
N ASP A 159 19.75 -24.48 6.06
CA ASP A 159 19.17 -24.09 7.33
C ASP A 159 18.16 -22.90 7.30
N ASP A 160 16.88 -23.26 7.22
CA ASP A 160 15.69 -22.41 6.97
C ASP A 160 15.58 -21.20 7.93
N ASP A 161 16.08 -21.27 9.17
CA ASP A 161 15.92 -20.24 10.18
C ASP A 161 16.87 -19.04 10.00
N THR A 162 18.11 -19.28 9.60
CA THR A 162 19.12 -18.20 9.41
C THR A 162 18.79 -17.37 8.17
N THR A 163 18.43 -18.03 7.09
CA THR A 163 18.01 -17.39 5.83
C THR A 163 16.76 -16.54 6.05
N ARG A 164 15.77 -17.06 6.77
CA ARG A 164 14.55 -16.33 7.14
C ARG A 164 14.85 -15.07 7.94
N ARG A 165 15.72 -15.14 8.96
CA ARG A 165 16.11 -13.98 9.79
C ARG A 165 16.83 -12.89 9.01
N VAL A 166 17.67 -13.26 8.07
CA VAL A 166 18.37 -12.30 7.20
C VAL A 166 17.35 -11.58 6.31
N VAL A 167 16.40 -12.31 5.73
CA VAL A 167 15.31 -11.75 4.92
C VAL A 167 14.47 -10.77 5.72
N GLU A 168 14.02 -11.19 6.92
CA GLU A 168 13.23 -10.33 7.81
C GLU A 168 13.98 -9.04 8.17
N ALA A 169 15.28 -9.14 8.46
CA ALA A 169 16.11 -7.97 8.76
C ALA A 169 16.26 -7.01 7.58
N VAL A 170 16.46 -7.54 6.36
CA VAL A 170 16.56 -6.72 5.15
C VAL A 170 15.23 -6.05 4.83
N VAL A 171 14.12 -6.79 4.90
CA VAL A 171 12.78 -6.24 4.68
C VAL A 171 12.45 -5.16 5.72
N TRP A 172 12.77 -5.42 6.99
CA TRP A 172 12.58 -4.41 8.05
C TRP A 172 13.42 -3.15 7.79
N GLY A 173 14.67 -3.32 7.39
CA GLY A 173 15.57 -2.21 7.03
C GLY A 173 15.04 -1.39 5.84
N LEU A 174 14.53 -2.04 4.80
CA LEU A 174 13.93 -1.37 3.64
C LEU A 174 12.67 -0.59 4.01
N ARG A 175 11.80 -1.14 4.89
CA ARG A 175 10.63 -0.45 5.40
C ARG A 175 10.99 0.79 6.21
N ALA A 176 11.93 0.64 7.14
CA ALA A 176 12.40 1.76 7.96
C ALA A 176 12.99 2.87 7.10
N HIS A 177 13.73 2.51 6.06
CA HIS A 177 14.30 3.48 5.12
C HIS A 177 13.21 4.16 4.26
N ALA A 178 12.22 3.41 3.77
CA ALA A 178 11.12 3.96 2.99
C ALA A 178 10.26 4.91 3.82
N ALA A 179 9.94 4.55 5.07
CA ALA A 179 9.19 5.39 6.00
C ALA A 179 9.95 6.69 6.32
N ALA A 180 11.25 6.59 6.60
CA ALA A 180 12.09 7.76 6.86
C ALA A 180 12.22 8.68 5.63
N ALA A 181 12.34 8.11 4.43
CA ALA A 181 12.40 8.88 3.19
C ALA A 181 11.08 9.63 2.93
N GLU A 182 9.95 9.00 3.21
CA GLU A 182 8.62 9.63 3.08
C GLU A 182 8.44 10.76 4.11
N GLU A 183 8.85 10.56 5.35
CA GLU A 183 8.83 11.60 6.38
C GLU A 183 9.70 12.80 5.98
N VAL A 184 10.92 12.55 5.48
CA VAL A 184 11.80 13.63 4.97
C VAL A 184 11.15 14.36 3.79
N ARG A 185 10.46 13.65 2.89
CA ARG A 185 9.74 14.28 1.78
C ARG A 185 8.63 15.18 2.28
N GLN A 186 7.81 14.71 3.22
CA GLN A 186 6.70 15.48 3.82
C GLN A 186 7.21 16.72 4.56
N LEU A 187 8.29 16.58 5.34
CA LEU A 187 8.91 17.71 6.03
C LEU A 187 9.46 18.75 5.05
N ARG A 188 10.11 18.32 3.96
CA ARG A 188 10.58 19.24 2.91
C ARG A 188 9.44 19.97 2.22
N GLU A 189 8.35 19.28 1.90
CA GLU A 189 7.15 19.89 1.30
C GLU A 189 6.51 20.90 2.25
N ALA A 190 6.42 20.58 3.54
CA ALA A 190 5.90 21.49 4.57
C ALA A 190 6.78 22.75 4.71
N LEU A 191 8.11 22.60 4.73
CA LEU A 191 9.04 23.72 4.80
C LEU A 191 8.97 24.60 3.54
N THR A 192 8.91 24.00 2.36
CA THR A 192 8.78 24.74 1.09
C THR A 192 7.46 25.49 1.04
N SER A 193 6.37 24.86 1.45
CA SER A 193 5.05 25.48 1.52
C SER A 193 5.04 26.67 2.47
N ARG A 194 5.64 26.54 3.65
CA ARG A 194 5.76 27.63 4.64
C ARG A 194 6.55 28.80 4.08
N SER A 195 7.71 28.54 3.48
CA SER A 195 8.54 29.57 2.84
C SER A 195 7.79 30.32 1.75
N THR A 196 7.05 29.59 0.90
CA THR A 196 6.24 30.19 -0.18
C THR A 196 5.10 31.06 0.37
N ILE A 197 4.42 30.61 1.45
CA ILE A 197 3.38 31.38 2.11
C ILE A 197 3.97 32.66 2.73
N ASP A 198 5.14 32.59 3.37
CA ASP A 198 5.79 33.77 3.96
C ASP A 198 6.23 34.76 2.88
N GLN A 199 6.72 34.31 1.73
CA GLN A 199 7.02 35.20 0.59
C GLN A 199 5.75 35.87 0.04
N ALA A 200 4.66 35.12 -0.14
CA ALA A 200 3.38 35.66 -0.58
C ALA A 200 2.81 36.69 0.39
N LYS A 201 2.93 36.43 1.71
CA LYS A 201 2.57 37.40 2.76
C LYS A 201 3.38 38.71 2.60
N GLY A 202 4.70 38.59 2.42
CA GLY A 202 5.58 39.75 2.21
C GLY A 202 5.15 40.58 1.01
N ILE A 203 4.79 39.95 -0.10
CA ILE A 203 4.28 40.60 -1.30
C ILE A 203 2.97 41.36 -1.02
N LEU A 204 2.01 40.70 -0.35
CA LEU A 204 0.72 41.33 -0.01
C LEU A 204 0.88 42.49 0.95
N MET A 205 1.74 42.34 1.96
CA MET A 205 2.08 43.43 2.91
C MET A 205 2.62 44.67 2.17
N ALA A 206 3.57 44.46 1.26
CA ALA A 206 4.16 45.53 0.48
C ALA A 206 3.15 46.19 -0.47
N ARG A 207 2.33 45.39 -1.14
CA ARG A 207 1.39 45.85 -2.18
C ARG A 207 0.17 46.58 -1.59
N HIS A 208 -0.35 46.08 -0.47
CA HIS A 208 -1.59 46.58 0.15
C HIS A 208 -1.37 47.40 1.42
N ARG A 209 -0.12 47.50 1.91
CA ARG A 209 0.24 48.22 3.17
C ARG A 209 -0.54 47.68 4.38
N ILE A 210 -0.68 46.37 4.46
CA ILE A 210 -1.36 45.63 5.53
C ILE A 210 -0.35 44.94 6.43
N ASP A 211 -0.78 44.58 7.63
CA ASP A 211 0.04 43.80 8.57
C ASP A 211 0.14 42.29 8.19
N PRO A 212 1.05 41.53 8.82
CA PRO A 212 1.24 40.09 8.51
C PRO A 212 0.00 39.24 8.71
N ASP A 213 -0.84 39.55 9.69
CA ASP A 213 -2.03 38.78 10.00
C ASP A 213 -3.12 39.04 8.96
N GLN A 214 -3.29 40.29 8.57
CA GLN A 214 -4.20 40.71 7.49
C GLN A 214 -3.78 40.08 6.16
N ALA A 215 -2.47 40.03 5.86
CA ALA A 215 -1.95 39.37 4.65
C ALA A 215 -2.23 37.87 4.64
N PHE A 216 -2.06 37.23 5.78
CA PHE A 216 -2.37 35.79 5.92
C PHE A 216 -3.89 35.51 5.75
N GLN A 217 -4.74 36.31 6.39
CA GLN A 217 -6.20 36.22 6.25
C GLN A 217 -6.66 36.45 4.80
N LEU A 218 -5.98 37.32 4.05
CA LEU A 218 -6.28 37.51 2.64
C LEU A 218 -5.95 36.25 1.81
N LEU A 219 -4.79 35.64 2.05
CA LEU A 219 -4.43 34.37 1.40
C LEU A 219 -5.43 33.25 1.72
N VAL A 220 -5.85 33.13 2.99
CA VAL A 220 -6.86 32.13 3.42
C VAL A 220 -8.20 32.37 2.71
N ARG A 221 -8.65 33.60 2.60
CA ARG A 221 -9.88 33.92 1.86
C ARG A 221 -9.77 33.53 0.39
N LEU A 222 -8.67 33.89 -0.28
CA LEU A 222 -8.44 33.53 -1.67
C LEU A 222 -8.41 32.00 -1.88
N SER A 223 -7.81 31.27 -0.93
CA SER A 223 -7.79 29.80 -0.93
C SER A 223 -9.20 29.22 -0.83
N ASN A 224 -10.01 29.72 0.12
CA ASN A 224 -11.37 29.25 0.32
C ASN A 224 -12.29 29.59 -0.85
N ASP A 225 -12.23 30.82 -1.36
CA ASP A 225 -13.09 31.31 -2.45
C ASP A 225 -12.79 30.56 -3.78
N SER A 226 -11.52 30.19 -4.00
CA SER A 226 -11.10 29.45 -5.19
C SER A 226 -11.13 27.94 -5.04
N ASN A 227 -11.32 27.40 -3.82
CA ASN A 227 -11.18 25.99 -3.49
C ASN A 227 -9.81 25.40 -3.90
N VAL A 228 -8.75 26.21 -3.77
CA VAL A 228 -7.36 25.84 -4.09
C VAL A 228 -6.54 25.83 -2.81
N ARG A 229 -5.58 24.91 -2.68
CA ARG A 229 -4.73 24.84 -1.47
C ARG A 229 -3.98 26.15 -1.23
N LEU A 230 -3.89 26.58 0.03
CA LEU A 230 -3.23 27.82 0.43
C LEU A 230 -1.80 27.97 -0.13
N ALA A 231 -1.04 26.88 -0.13
CA ALA A 231 0.31 26.84 -0.68
C ALA A 231 0.35 27.08 -2.20
N ASP A 232 -0.67 26.63 -2.93
CA ASP A 232 -0.75 26.79 -4.39
C ASP A 232 -1.20 28.21 -4.76
N VAL A 233 -2.11 28.80 -3.98
CA VAL A 233 -2.46 30.22 -4.09
C VAL A 233 -1.23 31.11 -3.83
N ALA A 234 -0.48 30.81 -2.76
CA ALA A 234 0.74 31.53 -2.42
C ALA A 234 1.79 31.42 -3.54
N ARG A 235 1.98 30.20 -4.09
CA ARG A 235 2.90 29.95 -5.21
C ARG A 235 2.51 30.74 -6.46
N ALA A 236 1.24 30.75 -6.81
CA ALA A 236 0.75 31.53 -7.95
C ALA A 236 1.01 33.02 -7.80
N LEU A 237 0.82 33.56 -6.59
CA LEU A 237 1.09 34.96 -6.28
C LEU A 237 2.58 35.31 -6.39
N VAL A 238 3.45 34.48 -5.85
CA VAL A 238 4.92 34.65 -5.94
C VAL A 238 5.36 34.59 -7.40
N TYR A 239 4.87 33.59 -8.16
CA TYR A 239 5.16 33.47 -9.59
C TYR A 239 4.73 34.70 -10.39
N GLN A 240 3.53 35.21 -10.15
CA GLN A 240 3.00 36.39 -10.85
C GLN A 240 3.90 37.64 -10.65
N VAL A 241 4.46 37.80 -9.44
CA VAL A 241 5.34 38.96 -9.16
C VAL A 241 6.71 38.77 -9.79
N GLN A 242 7.27 37.57 -9.80
CA GLN A 242 8.59 37.30 -10.36
C GLN A 242 8.63 37.40 -11.89
N TYR A 243 7.56 36.97 -12.58
CA TYR A 243 7.56 36.89 -14.05
C TYR A 243 6.76 37.97 -14.76
N VAL A 244 5.91 38.74 -14.06
CA VAL A 244 5.14 39.84 -14.64
C VAL A 244 5.82 41.22 -14.36
N ALA A 245 6.79 41.25 -13.43
CA ALA A 245 7.51 42.50 -13.08
C ALA A 245 8.76 42.73 -13.95
N ASP A 246 9.06 41.90 -14.95
CA ASP A 246 10.13 42.10 -15.92
C ASP A 246 9.54 42.24 -17.34
N PRO A 247 8.99 43.39 -17.74
CA PRO A 247 8.78 43.73 -19.12
C PRO A 247 10.12 44.25 -19.65
N GLY A 248 10.89 43.37 -20.36
CA GLY A 248 12.11 43.74 -21.06
C GLY A 248 11.99 44.99 -21.91
#